data_4a0318b4a12fa7987dffcc3d00e3ade8
#
_entry.id   4a0318b4a12fa7987dffcc3d00e3ade8
#
_cell.length_a   1.000
_cell.length_b   1.000
_cell.length_c   1.000
_cell.angle_alpha   90.00
_cell.angle_beta   90.00
_cell.angle_gamma   90.00
#
_symmetry.space_group_name_H-M   'P 1'
#
loop_
_entity.id
_entity.type
_entity.pdbx_description
1 polymer ?
#
loop_
_entity_poly.entity_id
_entity_poly.type
_entity_poly.pdbx_seq_one_letter_code
_entity_poly.pdbx_strand_id
1 'polypeptide(L)'
;MNSDHTIKSIQSLFKEELITIYPQREIEGISYILLEHLLNYSKIEIQLNRDEKIDQNTHKQIISALARLKKSVPIQYVIGETEFYDLKFKVNEHTLIPRQETEELVHAIINDNKVKEPRILDIGTGSGCIPIVLACHIKGSKVSSVDVSKGAIEVAQQNANINQVEIDFFHRDFLRWEDYSWNKNLDIVVSNPPYVKESEKEVMADNVLAYEPHTALFVDDNDPLIFYRRIAEFAKTHLKKGGKLYFEINEALGLEMVELL
;
A
#
# COMPACT_ATOMS: atom_id res chain seq x y z
N MET A 1 30.25 -28.71 5.02
CA MET A 1 29.31 -29.31 5.99
C MET A 1 27.91 -28.98 5.49
N ASN A 2 27.18 -29.99 5.00
CA ASN A 2 25.76 -29.82 4.68
C ASN A 2 25.02 -29.66 6.00
N SER A 3 24.79 -28.44 6.42
CA SER A 3 23.86 -28.19 7.52
C SER A 3 22.44 -28.44 6.96
N ASP A 4 21.81 -29.51 7.45
CA ASP A 4 20.45 -29.89 7.09
C ASP A 4 19.47 -28.86 7.71
N HIS A 5 19.21 -27.76 6.99
CA HIS A 5 18.25 -26.77 7.42
C HIS A 5 16.84 -27.24 7.09
N THR A 6 16.00 -27.42 8.11
CA THR A 6 14.57 -27.71 7.96
C THR A 6 13.75 -26.45 8.16
N ILE A 7 12.49 -26.44 7.71
CA ILE A 7 11.53 -25.36 7.97
C ILE A 7 11.49 -25.04 9.47
N LYS A 8 11.41 -26.05 10.33
CA LYS A 8 11.42 -25.90 11.79
C LYS A 8 12.70 -25.22 12.31
N SER A 9 13.88 -25.59 11.77
CA SER A 9 15.15 -24.98 12.20
C SER A 9 15.23 -23.52 11.75
N ILE A 10 14.66 -23.17 10.60
CA ILE A 10 14.57 -21.79 10.15
C ILE A 10 13.63 -20.96 11.04
N GLN A 11 12.47 -21.47 11.43
CA GLN A 11 11.58 -20.76 12.36
C GLN A 11 12.25 -20.52 13.70
N SER A 12 13.06 -21.45 14.19
CA SER A 12 13.88 -21.28 15.41
C SER A 12 14.95 -20.20 15.23
N LEU A 13 15.61 -20.18 14.07
CA LEU A 13 16.60 -19.16 13.71
C LEU A 13 15.97 -17.75 13.70
N PHE A 14 14.78 -17.59 13.12
CA PHE A 14 14.05 -16.31 13.15
C PHE A 14 13.83 -15.84 14.59
N LYS A 15 13.38 -16.74 15.45
CA LYS A 15 13.14 -16.40 16.86
C LYS A 15 14.44 -15.99 17.57
N GLU A 16 15.53 -16.72 17.39
CA GLU A 16 16.82 -16.41 18.02
C GLU A 16 17.38 -15.07 17.56
N GLU A 17 17.30 -14.79 16.26
CA GLU A 17 17.93 -13.64 15.62
C GLU A 17 17.13 -12.34 15.74
N LEU A 18 15.80 -12.41 15.94
CA LEU A 18 14.91 -11.25 15.93
C LEU A 18 14.25 -10.94 17.27
N ILE A 19 14.39 -11.80 18.31
CA ILE A 19 13.69 -11.64 19.60
C ILE A 19 14.02 -10.34 20.35
N THR A 20 15.15 -9.72 20.07
CA THR A 20 15.54 -8.43 20.66
C THR A 20 14.98 -7.24 19.93
N ILE A 21 14.36 -7.45 18.75
CA ILE A 21 13.89 -6.39 17.84
C ILE A 21 12.36 -6.40 17.73
N TYR A 22 11.76 -7.59 17.66
CA TYR A 22 10.34 -7.78 17.45
C TYR A 22 9.68 -8.62 18.54
N PRO A 23 8.40 -8.38 18.86
CA PRO A 23 7.60 -9.28 19.70
C PRO A 23 7.50 -10.68 19.07
N GLN A 24 7.43 -11.73 19.90
CA GLN A 24 7.39 -13.11 19.43
C GLN A 24 6.30 -13.37 18.39
N ARG A 25 5.09 -12.83 18.56
CA ARG A 25 3.97 -13.01 17.64
C ARG A 25 4.27 -12.40 16.26
N GLU A 26 4.96 -11.28 16.21
CA GLU A 26 5.38 -10.63 14.99
C GLU A 26 6.46 -11.43 14.27
N ILE A 27 7.44 -11.98 15.00
CA ILE A 27 8.47 -12.87 14.43
C ILE A 27 7.83 -14.08 13.76
N GLU A 28 6.84 -14.68 14.41
CA GLU A 28 6.09 -15.80 13.84
C GLU A 28 5.41 -15.38 12.51
N GLY A 29 4.73 -14.24 12.50
CA GLY A 29 4.11 -13.68 11.29
C GLY A 29 5.14 -13.44 10.16
N ILE A 30 6.23 -12.74 10.47
CA ILE A 30 7.34 -12.47 9.53
C ILE A 30 7.90 -13.78 8.95
N SER A 31 8.13 -14.79 9.80
CA SER A 31 8.68 -16.07 9.36
C SER A 31 7.73 -16.80 8.39
N TYR A 32 6.40 -16.77 8.68
CA TYR A 32 5.42 -17.36 7.77
C TYR A 32 5.38 -16.62 6.44
N ILE A 33 5.25 -15.30 6.44
CA ILE A 33 5.20 -14.48 5.22
C ILE A 33 6.42 -14.77 4.32
N LEU A 34 7.63 -14.82 4.88
CA LEU A 34 8.83 -15.11 4.09
C LEU A 34 8.85 -16.55 3.58
N LEU A 35 8.46 -17.52 4.40
CA LEU A 35 8.45 -18.93 3.98
C LEU A 35 7.36 -19.21 2.95
N GLU A 36 6.17 -18.63 3.07
CA GLU A 36 5.10 -18.68 2.05
C GLU A 36 5.60 -18.15 0.71
N HIS A 37 6.27 -16.98 0.74
CA HIS A 37 6.83 -16.39 -0.47
C HIS A 37 7.92 -17.24 -1.13
N LEU A 38 8.88 -17.77 -0.34
CA LEU A 38 10.04 -18.50 -0.88
C LEU A 38 9.74 -19.95 -1.28
N LEU A 39 8.82 -20.62 -0.56
CA LEU A 39 8.49 -22.02 -0.78
C LEU A 39 7.23 -22.20 -1.63
N ASN A 40 6.45 -21.11 -1.82
CA ASN A 40 5.12 -21.17 -2.42
C ASN A 40 4.18 -22.16 -1.70
N TYR A 41 4.28 -22.21 -0.38
CA TYR A 41 3.47 -23.01 0.53
C TYR A 41 2.49 -22.12 1.27
N SER A 42 1.29 -22.62 1.52
CA SER A 42 0.38 -21.99 2.49
C SER A 42 0.88 -22.18 3.92
N LYS A 43 0.39 -21.38 4.85
CA LYS A 43 0.68 -21.49 6.28
C LYS A 43 0.43 -22.91 6.83
N ILE A 44 -0.60 -23.58 6.33
CA ILE A 44 -0.92 -24.97 6.71
C ILE A 44 0.15 -25.92 6.20
N GLU A 45 0.58 -25.80 4.95
CA GLU A 45 1.62 -26.65 4.36
C GLU A 45 2.97 -26.44 5.05
N ILE A 46 3.33 -25.21 5.44
CA ILE A 46 4.52 -24.93 6.25
C ILE A 46 4.47 -25.69 7.58
N GLN A 47 3.30 -25.76 8.23
CA GLN A 47 3.15 -26.50 9.48
C GLN A 47 3.22 -28.01 9.31
N LEU A 48 2.64 -28.55 8.24
CA LEU A 48 2.65 -29.98 7.95
C LEU A 48 4.05 -30.48 7.54
N ASN A 49 4.81 -29.64 6.82
CA ASN A 49 6.12 -29.98 6.26
C ASN A 49 7.31 -29.48 7.11
N ARG A 50 7.14 -29.29 8.42
CA ARG A 50 8.15 -28.68 9.30
C ARG A 50 9.52 -29.33 9.29
N ASP A 51 9.59 -30.62 9.04
CA ASP A 51 10.83 -31.41 8.98
C ASP A 51 11.41 -31.48 7.56
N GLU A 52 10.76 -30.88 6.58
CA GLU A 52 11.26 -30.78 5.21
C GLU A 52 12.52 -29.93 5.15
N LYS A 53 13.50 -30.41 4.36
CA LYS A 53 14.78 -29.76 4.14
C LYS A 53 14.66 -28.62 3.14
N ILE A 54 15.23 -27.49 3.48
CA ILE A 54 15.33 -26.32 2.63
C ILE A 54 16.60 -26.41 1.78
N ASP A 55 16.46 -26.14 0.49
CA ASP A 55 17.61 -26.12 -0.42
C ASP A 55 18.57 -24.96 -0.12
N GLN A 56 19.80 -25.07 -0.60
CA GLN A 56 20.86 -24.11 -0.30
C GLN A 56 20.58 -22.69 -0.85
N ASN A 57 19.86 -22.57 -1.96
CA ASN A 57 19.53 -21.26 -2.55
C ASN A 57 18.48 -20.55 -1.70
N THR A 58 17.41 -21.23 -1.36
CA THR A 58 16.36 -20.74 -0.44
C THR A 58 16.95 -20.36 0.91
N HIS A 59 17.86 -21.18 1.46
CA HIS A 59 18.55 -20.83 2.71
C HIS A 59 19.35 -19.51 2.59
N LYS A 60 20.08 -19.31 1.50
CA LYS A 60 20.80 -18.03 1.27
C LYS A 60 19.86 -16.83 1.21
N GLN A 61 18.71 -16.98 0.55
CA GLN A 61 17.68 -15.92 0.49
C GLN A 61 17.14 -15.59 1.89
N ILE A 62 16.89 -16.61 2.72
CA ILE A 62 16.46 -16.44 4.12
C ILE A 62 17.50 -15.66 4.92
N ILE A 63 18.79 -16.01 4.83
CA ILE A 63 19.85 -15.30 5.55
C ILE A 63 19.95 -13.83 5.11
N SER A 64 19.80 -13.59 3.80
CA SER A 64 19.76 -12.22 3.25
C SER A 64 18.56 -11.43 3.78
N ALA A 65 17.39 -12.05 3.84
CA ALA A 65 16.17 -11.45 4.40
C ALA A 65 16.35 -11.14 5.89
N LEU A 66 16.88 -12.07 6.68
CA LEU A 66 17.18 -11.86 8.10
C LEU A 66 18.12 -10.68 8.33
N ALA A 67 19.14 -10.50 7.49
CA ALA A 67 20.06 -9.36 7.61
C ALA A 67 19.35 -8.01 7.39
N ARG A 68 18.29 -7.96 6.56
CA ARG A 68 17.45 -6.76 6.36
C ARG A 68 16.46 -6.58 7.51
N LEU A 69 15.81 -7.65 7.95
CA LEU A 69 14.88 -7.64 9.09
C LEU A 69 15.54 -7.18 10.38
N LYS A 70 16.80 -7.57 10.63
CA LYS A 70 17.62 -7.07 11.74
C LYS A 70 17.83 -5.56 11.73
N LYS A 71 17.66 -4.91 10.59
CA LYS A 71 17.68 -3.46 10.44
C LYS A 71 16.28 -2.86 10.47
N SER A 72 15.29 -3.62 10.87
CA SER A 72 13.87 -3.23 10.91
C SER A 72 13.26 -2.88 9.54
N VAL A 73 13.83 -3.36 8.43
CA VAL A 73 13.20 -3.20 7.11
C VAL A 73 11.86 -3.95 7.11
N PRO A 74 10.75 -3.31 6.72
CA PRO A 74 9.44 -3.99 6.64
C PRO A 74 9.52 -5.26 5.81
N ILE A 75 8.86 -6.34 6.26
CA ILE A 75 8.89 -7.64 5.57
C ILE A 75 8.40 -7.52 4.12
N GLN A 76 7.41 -6.68 3.84
CA GLN A 76 6.90 -6.43 2.50
C GLN A 76 7.97 -5.86 1.57
N TYR A 77 8.81 -4.95 2.07
CA TYR A 77 9.96 -4.46 1.28
C TYR A 77 11.08 -5.50 1.18
N VAL A 78 11.25 -6.36 2.20
CA VAL A 78 12.24 -7.46 2.13
C VAL A 78 11.92 -8.40 0.98
N ILE A 79 10.65 -8.80 0.84
CA ILE A 79 10.18 -9.70 -0.23
C ILE A 79 9.83 -8.95 -1.53
N GLY A 80 9.60 -7.62 -1.46
CA GLY A 80 9.27 -6.77 -2.60
C GLY A 80 7.82 -6.84 -3.05
N GLU A 81 6.94 -7.49 -2.29
CA GLU A 81 5.50 -7.60 -2.60
C GLU A 81 4.63 -7.64 -1.34
N THR A 82 3.35 -7.37 -1.53
CA THR A 82 2.29 -7.50 -0.52
C THR A 82 1.00 -7.93 -1.19
N GLU A 83 0.04 -8.36 -0.39
CA GLU A 83 -1.33 -8.63 -0.80
C GLU A 83 -2.23 -7.47 -0.38
N PHE A 84 -3.20 -7.10 -1.22
CA PHE A 84 -4.22 -6.13 -0.95
C PHE A 84 -5.48 -6.51 -1.73
N TYR A 85 -6.59 -6.67 -1.04
CA TYR A 85 -7.89 -7.05 -1.62
C TYR A 85 -7.80 -8.32 -2.51
N ASP A 86 -7.14 -9.37 -2.01
CA ASP A 86 -6.85 -10.64 -2.68
C ASP A 86 -6.00 -10.51 -3.98
N LEU A 87 -5.39 -9.37 -4.24
CA LEU A 87 -4.49 -9.14 -5.37
C LEU A 87 -3.05 -8.93 -4.90
N LYS A 88 -2.08 -9.31 -5.76
CA LYS A 88 -0.65 -9.12 -5.48
C LYS A 88 -0.15 -7.77 -6.00
N PHE A 89 0.62 -7.09 -5.17
CA PHE A 89 1.23 -5.79 -5.46
C PHE A 89 2.71 -5.80 -5.15
N LYS A 90 3.53 -5.34 -6.10
CA LYS A 90 4.92 -4.97 -5.82
C LYS A 90 4.96 -3.71 -4.97
N VAL A 91 5.90 -3.67 -4.03
CA VAL A 91 6.16 -2.52 -3.17
C VAL A 91 7.66 -2.31 -2.98
N ASN A 92 8.06 -1.07 -2.82
CA ASN A 92 9.43 -0.68 -2.49
C ASN A 92 9.42 0.67 -1.75
N GLU A 93 10.59 1.24 -1.50
CA GLU A 93 10.79 2.51 -0.79
C GLU A 93 10.12 3.74 -1.43
N HIS A 94 9.56 3.61 -2.63
CA HIS A 94 8.82 4.69 -3.31
C HIS A 94 7.31 4.65 -3.04
N THR A 95 6.80 3.60 -2.41
CA THR A 95 5.36 3.40 -2.22
C THR A 95 5.03 3.10 -0.78
N LEU A 96 3.98 3.72 -0.25
CA LEU A 96 3.38 3.28 1.01
C LEU A 96 2.98 1.80 0.90
N ILE A 97 3.25 1.01 1.94
CA ILE A 97 2.73 -0.36 2.00
C ILE A 97 1.21 -0.29 2.17
N PRO A 98 0.41 -0.88 1.28
CA PRO A 98 -1.05 -0.89 1.38
C PRO A 98 -1.54 -1.32 2.76
N ARG A 99 -2.53 -0.59 3.31
CA ARG A 99 -3.09 -0.81 4.64
C ARG A 99 -4.47 -1.47 4.54
N GLN A 100 -4.84 -2.19 5.60
CA GLN A 100 -6.12 -2.89 5.65
C GLN A 100 -7.31 -1.91 5.68
N GLU A 101 -7.15 -0.76 6.31
CA GLU A 101 -8.15 0.31 6.35
C GLU A 101 -8.48 0.82 4.93
N THR A 102 -7.48 0.87 4.05
CA THR A 102 -7.67 1.25 2.64
C THR A 102 -8.51 0.21 1.86
N GLU A 103 -8.51 -1.06 2.27
CA GLU A 103 -9.43 -2.07 1.70
C GLU A 103 -10.89 -1.75 2.00
N GLU A 104 -11.19 -1.22 3.20
CA GLU A 104 -12.55 -0.81 3.56
C GLU A 104 -13.04 0.34 2.68
N LEU A 105 -12.16 1.31 2.39
CA LEU A 105 -12.47 2.41 1.46
C LEU A 105 -12.82 1.88 0.07
N VAL A 106 -12.00 1.01 -0.48
CA VAL A 106 -12.22 0.40 -1.80
C VAL A 106 -13.50 -0.43 -1.82
N HIS A 107 -13.73 -1.23 -0.78
CA HIS A 107 -14.94 -2.04 -0.60
C HIS A 107 -16.21 -1.16 -0.59
N ALA A 108 -16.17 -0.05 0.14
CA ALA A 108 -17.28 0.91 0.17
C ALA A 108 -17.57 1.50 -1.22
N ILE A 109 -16.53 1.88 -1.98
CA ILE A 109 -16.68 2.41 -3.35
C ILE A 109 -17.32 1.38 -4.28
N ILE A 110 -16.84 0.13 -4.26
CA ILE A 110 -17.36 -0.95 -5.12
C ILE A 110 -18.84 -1.19 -4.85
N ASN A 111 -19.24 -1.29 -3.58
CA ASN A 111 -20.63 -1.57 -3.18
C ASN A 111 -21.57 -0.39 -3.45
N ASP A 112 -21.06 0.82 -3.31
CA ASP A 112 -21.83 2.05 -3.43
C ASP A 112 -21.99 2.50 -4.88
N ASN A 113 -21.15 2.00 -5.79
CA ASN A 113 -21.20 2.35 -7.21
C ASN A 113 -22.45 1.78 -7.90
N LYS A 114 -23.22 2.67 -8.53
CA LYS A 114 -24.40 2.32 -9.37
C LYS A 114 -24.23 2.75 -10.83
N VAL A 115 -23.09 3.36 -11.15
CA VAL A 115 -22.82 3.88 -12.49
C VAL A 115 -22.23 2.77 -13.35
N LYS A 116 -22.74 2.60 -14.57
CA LYS A 116 -22.11 1.77 -15.57
C LYS A 116 -20.92 2.51 -16.18
N GLU A 117 -19.77 1.82 -16.30
CA GLU A 117 -18.56 2.36 -16.89
C GLU A 117 -18.14 3.72 -16.28
N PRO A 118 -18.00 3.81 -14.93
CA PRO A 118 -17.68 5.07 -14.28
C PRO A 118 -16.30 5.57 -14.67
N ARG A 119 -16.16 6.91 -14.72
CA ARG A 119 -14.87 7.59 -14.79
C ARG A 119 -14.36 7.84 -13.36
N ILE A 120 -13.23 7.26 -13.04
CA ILE A 120 -12.64 7.29 -11.71
C ILE A 120 -11.29 7.99 -11.78
N LEU A 121 -11.03 8.88 -10.83
CA LEU A 121 -9.71 9.45 -10.59
C LEU A 121 -9.26 9.10 -9.18
N ASP A 122 -8.11 8.44 -9.08
CA ASP A 122 -7.38 8.19 -7.85
C ASP A 122 -6.26 9.23 -7.70
N ILE A 123 -6.10 9.79 -6.51
CA ILE A 123 -5.14 10.85 -6.23
C ILE A 123 -4.20 10.40 -5.11
N GLY A 124 -2.88 10.37 -5.39
CA GLY A 124 -1.88 9.79 -4.51
C GLY A 124 -1.81 8.26 -4.66
N THR A 125 -1.48 7.79 -5.86
CA THR A 125 -1.63 6.36 -6.23
C THR A 125 -0.75 5.40 -5.42
N GLY A 126 0.43 5.85 -4.97
CA GLY A 126 1.39 4.97 -4.29
C GLY A 126 1.70 3.70 -5.09
N SER A 127 1.38 2.54 -4.54
CA SER A 127 1.52 1.25 -5.22
C SER A 127 0.50 0.99 -6.34
N GLY A 128 -0.52 1.84 -6.47
CA GLY A 128 -1.65 1.63 -7.38
C GLY A 128 -2.74 0.73 -6.82
N CYS A 129 -2.71 0.39 -5.53
CA CYS A 129 -3.65 -0.58 -4.96
C CYS A 129 -5.12 -0.15 -5.11
N ILE A 130 -5.47 1.11 -4.83
CA ILE A 130 -6.83 1.62 -4.98
C ILE A 130 -7.30 1.54 -6.44
N PRO A 131 -6.65 2.21 -7.41
CA PRO A 131 -7.16 2.27 -8.78
C PRO A 131 -7.16 0.90 -9.47
N ILE A 132 -6.21 0.02 -9.15
CA ILE A 132 -6.14 -1.34 -9.73
C ILE A 132 -7.30 -2.19 -9.22
N VAL A 133 -7.57 -2.21 -7.92
CA VAL A 133 -8.71 -2.97 -7.37
C VAL A 133 -10.02 -2.45 -7.92
N LEU A 134 -10.20 -1.12 -8.03
CA LEU A 134 -11.40 -0.54 -8.63
C LEU A 134 -11.56 -0.95 -10.11
N ALA A 135 -10.47 -0.96 -10.88
CA ALA A 135 -10.50 -1.40 -12.28
C ALA A 135 -10.85 -2.90 -12.42
N CYS A 136 -10.35 -3.76 -11.52
CA CYS A 136 -10.67 -5.18 -11.51
C CYS A 136 -12.14 -5.47 -11.18
N HIS A 137 -12.72 -4.72 -10.22
CA HIS A 137 -14.03 -5.04 -9.65
C HIS A 137 -15.19 -4.22 -10.23
N ILE A 138 -14.92 -3.06 -10.84
CA ILE A 138 -15.96 -2.23 -11.47
C ILE A 138 -15.85 -2.36 -12.98
N LYS A 139 -16.66 -3.26 -13.55
CA LYS A 139 -16.63 -3.59 -14.98
C LYS A 139 -16.82 -2.36 -15.88
N GLY A 140 -15.90 -2.18 -16.81
CA GLY A 140 -15.94 -1.09 -17.80
C GLY A 140 -15.55 0.27 -17.24
N SER A 141 -15.08 0.36 -15.99
CA SER A 141 -14.55 1.60 -15.42
C SER A 141 -13.40 2.15 -16.25
N LYS A 142 -13.33 3.49 -16.34
CA LYS A 142 -12.21 4.22 -16.94
C LYS A 142 -11.44 4.89 -15.81
N VAL A 143 -10.34 4.26 -15.43
CA VAL A 143 -9.58 4.66 -14.25
C VAL A 143 -8.35 5.44 -14.67
N SER A 144 -8.19 6.59 -14.04
CA SER A 144 -6.96 7.41 -14.11
C SER A 144 -6.39 7.55 -12.72
N SER A 145 -5.08 7.69 -12.61
CA SER A 145 -4.44 7.91 -11.32
C SER A 145 -3.25 8.86 -11.42
N VAL A 146 -2.96 9.55 -10.33
CA VAL A 146 -1.90 10.57 -10.28
C VAL A 146 -1.07 10.44 -9.01
N ASP A 147 0.24 10.66 -9.16
CA ASP A 147 1.16 10.75 -8.05
C ASP A 147 2.28 11.76 -8.35
N VAL A 148 2.82 12.38 -7.29
CA VAL A 148 3.98 13.27 -7.38
C VAL A 148 5.29 12.50 -7.46
N SER A 149 5.30 11.24 -7.02
CA SER A 149 6.47 10.36 -7.05
C SER A 149 6.54 9.60 -8.36
N LYS A 150 7.58 9.86 -9.15
CA LYS A 150 7.85 9.09 -10.37
C LYS A 150 8.07 7.60 -10.06
N GLY A 151 8.77 7.28 -8.95
CA GLY A 151 9.01 5.90 -8.53
C GLY A 151 7.71 5.18 -8.15
N ALA A 152 6.75 5.87 -7.51
CA ALA A 152 5.42 5.32 -7.24
C ALA A 152 4.67 5.00 -8.54
N ILE A 153 4.66 5.93 -9.51
CA ILE A 153 4.06 5.70 -10.84
C ILE A 153 4.66 4.47 -11.53
N GLU A 154 5.99 4.30 -11.50
CA GLU A 154 6.66 3.15 -12.10
C GLU A 154 6.25 1.82 -11.43
N VAL A 155 6.08 1.81 -10.10
CA VAL A 155 5.59 0.64 -9.36
C VAL A 155 4.10 0.38 -9.68
N ALA A 156 3.26 1.41 -9.68
CA ALA A 156 1.84 1.29 -10.00
C ALA A 156 1.59 0.75 -11.42
N GLN A 157 2.39 1.18 -12.40
CA GLN A 157 2.33 0.64 -13.77
C GLN A 157 2.70 -0.85 -13.83
N GLN A 158 3.73 -1.28 -13.08
CA GLN A 158 4.07 -2.69 -12.97
C GLN A 158 2.93 -3.50 -12.34
N ASN A 159 2.30 -2.97 -11.30
CA ASN A 159 1.18 -3.61 -10.62
C ASN A 159 -0.07 -3.70 -11.49
N ALA A 160 -0.37 -2.67 -12.30
CA ALA A 160 -1.44 -2.70 -13.28
C ALA A 160 -1.22 -3.82 -14.32
N ASN A 161 0.01 -3.97 -14.80
CA ASN A 161 0.37 -5.05 -15.73
C ASN A 161 0.23 -6.44 -15.09
N ILE A 162 0.69 -6.62 -13.84
CA ILE A 162 0.55 -7.89 -13.09
C ILE A 162 -0.92 -8.27 -12.95
N ASN A 163 -1.79 -7.30 -12.63
CA ASN A 163 -3.21 -7.51 -12.41
C ASN A 163 -4.07 -7.36 -13.70
N GLN A 164 -3.41 -7.19 -14.86
CA GLN A 164 -4.04 -7.19 -16.19
C GLN A 164 -5.13 -6.11 -16.36
N VAL A 165 -4.91 -4.92 -15.83
CA VAL A 165 -5.81 -3.78 -15.96
C VAL A 165 -5.13 -2.60 -16.66
N GLU A 166 -5.93 -1.81 -17.38
CA GLU A 166 -5.50 -0.58 -18.04
C GLU A 166 -5.87 0.64 -17.20
N ILE A 167 -4.87 1.45 -16.83
CA ILE A 167 -5.03 2.67 -16.04
C ILE A 167 -4.16 3.77 -16.63
N ASP A 168 -4.71 4.96 -16.75
CA ASP A 168 -3.97 6.15 -17.17
C ASP A 168 -3.22 6.75 -15.98
N PHE A 169 -1.91 6.53 -15.89
CA PHE A 169 -1.07 7.07 -14.82
C PHE A 169 -0.43 8.40 -15.20
N PHE A 170 -0.51 9.39 -14.29
CA PHE A 170 0.06 10.72 -14.46
C PHE A 170 1.07 11.06 -13.36
N HIS A 171 2.30 11.39 -13.73
CA HIS A 171 3.28 11.96 -12.81
C HIS A 171 3.07 13.47 -12.72
N ARG A 172 2.35 13.95 -11.67
CA ARG A 172 1.96 15.36 -11.48
C ARG A 172 1.86 15.68 -9.99
N ASP A 173 2.19 16.93 -9.64
CA ASP A 173 1.89 17.47 -8.31
C ASP A 173 0.43 17.91 -8.25
N PHE A 174 -0.39 17.18 -7.49
CA PHE A 174 -1.82 17.48 -7.39
C PHE A 174 -2.12 18.75 -6.57
N LEU A 175 -1.22 19.21 -5.72
CA LEU A 175 -1.39 20.51 -5.05
C LEU A 175 -1.41 21.68 -6.05
N ARG A 176 -0.94 21.45 -7.26
CA ARG A 176 -0.90 22.39 -8.39
C ARG A 176 -1.77 21.91 -9.54
N TRP A 177 -2.92 21.29 -9.23
CA TRP A 177 -3.77 20.65 -10.23
C TRP A 177 -4.23 21.61 -11.35
N GLU A 178 -4.33 22.91 -11.08
CA GLU A 178 -4.70 23.93 -12.07
C GLU A 178 -3.70 24.07 -13.23
N ASP A 179 -2.45 23.70 -13.01
CA ASP A 179 -1.38 23.75 -14.02
C ASP A 179 -1.54 22.68 -15.09
N TYR A 180 -2.50 21.75 -14.93
CA TYR A 180 -2.67 20.61 -15.80
C TYR A 180 -4.08 20.52 -16.39
N SER A 181 -4.18 19.84 -17.53
CA SER A 181 -5.48 19.49 -18.10
C SER A 181 -5.99 18.18 -17.50
N TRP A 182 -7.23 18.18 -17.06
CA TRP A 182 -7.89 17.03 -16.45
C TRP A 182 -9.18 16.67 -17.19
N ASN A 183 -9.52 15.37 -17.11
CA ASN A 183 -10.83 14.92 -17.54
C ASN A 183 -11.93 15.53 -16.66
N LYS A 184 -12.95 16.10 -17.29
CA LYS A 184 -14.17 16.55 -16.62
C LYS A 184 -15.22 15.43 -16.61
N ASN A 185 -16.27 15.63 -15.84
CA ASN A 185 -17.37 14.67 -15.71
C ASN A 185 -16.92 13.32 -15.10
N LEU A 186 -16.13 13.39 -14.05
CA LEU A 186 -15.77 12.22 -13.22
C LEU A 186 -17.01 11.75 -12.44
N ASP A 187 -17.14 10.45 -12.30
CA ASP A 187 -18.17 9.82 -11.45
C ASP A 187 -17.68 9.66 -10.03
N ILE A 188 -16.38 9.35 -9.89
CA ILE A 188 -15.74 9.10 -8.60
C ILE A 188 -14.37 9.78 -8.57
N VAL A 189 -14.09 10.45 -7.48
CA VAL A 189 -12.74 10.87 -7.07
C VAL A 189 -12.44 10.18 -5.75
N VAL A 190 -11.27 9.56 -5.63
CA VAL A 190 -10.84 8.85 -4.42
C VAL A 190 -9.40 9.24 -4.08
N SER A 191 -9.10 9.31 -2.79
CA SER A 191 -7.73 9.54 -2.32
C SER A 191 -7.51 8.96 -0.92
N ASN A 192 -6.34 8.35 -0.74
CA ASN A 192 -5.70 8.17 0.55
C ASN A 192 -4.48 9.12 0.58
N PRO A 193 -4.67 10.39 0.90
CA PRO A 193 -3.60 11.39 0.86
C PRO A 193 -2.74 11.33 2.12
N PRO A 194 -1.55 11.93 2.15
CA PRO A 194 -0.81 12.15 3.38
C PRO A 194 -1.67 12.90 4.40
N TYR A 195 -1.70 12.41 5.65
CA TYR A 195 -2.55 12.98 6.71
C TYR A 195 -1.92 12.93 8.11
N VAL A 196 -0.74 12.36 8.25
CA VAL A 196 -0.02 12.31 9.54
C VAL A 196 0.70 13.64 9.74
N LYS A 197 0.49 14.27 10.89
CA LYS A 197 1.19 15.53 11.21
C LYS A 197 2.66 15.26 11.49
N GLU A 198 3.54 16.21 11.18
CA GLU A 198 4.97 16.14 11.51
C GLU A 198 5.19 15.88 13.02
N SER A 199 4.36 16.47 13.90
CA SER A 199 4.41 16.28 15.35
C SER A 199 4.03 14.86 15.80
N GLU A 200 3.34 14.07 14.98
CA GLU A 200 2.95 12.71 15.30
C GLU A 200 4.07 11.68 15.05
N LYS A 201 5.21 12.10 14.48
CA LYS A 201 6.38 11.23 14.23
C LYS A 201 6.88 10.52 15.50
N GLU A 202 6.83 11.19 16.64
CA GLU A 202 7.37 10.65 17.91
C GLU A 202 6.63 9.40 18.41
N VAL A 203 5.40 9.19 17.97
CA VAL A 203 4.58 8.03 18.37
C VAL A 203 4.48 6.95 17.30
N MET A 204 5.11 7.16 16.15
CA MET A 204 5.12 6.20 15.06
C MET A 204 6.19 5.11 15.25
N ALA A 205 5.94 3.96 14.66
CA ALA A 205 6.91 2.86 14.66
C ALA A 205 8.17 3.23 13.85
N ASP A 206 9.34 2.91 14.41
CA ASP A 206 10.65 3.25 13.82
C ASP A 206 10.83 2.72 12.39
N ASN A 207 10.29 1.55 12.08
CA ASN A 207 10.37 0.95 10.75
C ASN A 207 9.58 1.73 9.70
N VAL A 208 8.43 2.32 10.06
CA VAL A 208 7.66 3.19 9.16
C VAL A 208 8.46 4.47 8.88
N LEU A 209 8.96 5.11 9.94
CA LEU A 209 9.75 6.34 9.82
C LEU A 209 11.05 6.17 9.02
N ALA A 210 11.70 5.00 9.15
CA ALA A 210 12.99 4.77 8.51
C ALA A 210 12.88 4.34 7.04
N TYR A 211 11.78 3.75 6.62
CA TYR A 211 11.73 3.06 5.32
C TYR A 211 10.58 3.48 4.42
N GLU A 212 9.44 3.91 4.96
CA GLU A 212 8.32 4.33 4.12
C GLU A 212 8.48 5.80 3.66
N PRO A 213 8.00 6.15 2.45
CA PRO A 213 8.24 7.49 1.90
C PRO A 213 7.51 8.56 2.71
N HIS A 214 8.25 9.50 3.27
CA HIS A 214 7.70 10.60 4.08
C HIS A 214 6.69 11.46 3.32
N THR A 215 6.85 11.60 2.01
CA THR A 215 5.90 12.32 1.15
C THR A 215 4.54 11.65 1.04
N ALA A 216 4.44 10.36 1.36
CA ALA A 216 3.19 9.62 1.39
C ALA A 216 2.53 9.61 2.79
N LEU A 217 3.23 10.08 3.81
CA LEU A 217 2.77 10.01 5.21
C LEU A 217 2.44 11.40 5.77
N PHE A 218 3.35 12.37 5.62
CA PHE A 218 3.37 13.57 6.45
C PHE A 218 2.81 14.81 5.79
N VAL A 219 2.16 15.62 6.62
CA VAL A 219 1.69 16.98 6.32
C VAL A 219 2.22 17.95 7.37
N ASP A 220 2.31 19.24 6.98
CA ASP A 220 2.67 20.32 7.90
C ASP A 220 1.60 20.45 9.00
N ASP A 221 2.04 20.61 10.26
CA ASP A 221 1.16 20.78 11.43
C ASP A 221 0.25 22.02 11.30
N ASN A 222 0.70 23.05 10.60
CA ASN A 222 -0.07 24.28 10.40
C ASN A 222 -1.19 24.12 9.36
N ASP A 223 -1.12 23.14 8.47
CA ASP A 223 -2.15 22.89 7.45
C ASP A 223 -2.36 21.39 7.19
N PRO A 224 -2.83 20.62 8.17
CA PRO A 224 -3.00 19.17 8.04
C PRO A 224 -4.08 18.76 7.03
N LEU A 225 -4.95 19.68 6.61
CA LEU A 225 -6.03 19.43 5.66
C LEU A 225 -5.72 19.91 4.23
N ILE A 226 -4.47 20.26 3.93
CA ILE A 226 -4.10 20.83 2.62
C ILE A 226 -4.54 19.96 1.46
N PHE A 227 -4.26 18.64 1.50
CA PHE A 227 -4.64 17.73 0.42
C PHE A 227 -6.14 17.61 0.27
N TYR A 228 -6.86 17.44 1.38
CA TYR A 228 -8.33 17.34 1.37
C TYR A 228 -8.98 18.57 0.77
N ARG A 229 -8.54 19.77 1.14
CA ARG A 229 -9.03 21.05 0.61
C ARG A 229 -8.78 21.13 -0.90
N ARG A 230 -7.56 20.85 -1.34
CA ARG A 230 -7.20 20.92 -2.77
C ARG A 230 -7.97 19.91 -3.61
N ILE A 231 -8.18 18.72 -3.07
CA ILE A 231 -8.97 17.68 -3.75
C ILE A 231 -10.46 18.06 -3.77
N ALA A 232 -11.01 18.61 -2.69
CA ALA A 232 -12.40 19.09 -2.65
C ALA A 232 -12.65 20.24 -3.64
N GLU A 233 -11.72 21.21 -3.75
CA GLU A 233 -11.78 22.28 -4.75
C GLU A 233 -11.80 21.74 -6.18
N PHE A 234 -10.93 20.78 -6.49
CA PHE A 234 -10.92 20.07 -7.76
C PHE A 234 -12.25 19.35 -8.02
N ALA A 235 -12.72 18.60 -7.04
CA ALA A 235 -13.94 17.79 -7.14
C ALA A 235 -15.18 18.66 -7.46
N LYS A 236 -15.30 19.86 -6.86
CA LYS A 236 -16.39 20.82 -7.14
C LYS A 236 -16.53 21.16 -8.63
N THR A 237 -15.44 21.11 -9.40
CA THR A 237 -15.41 21.52 -10.80
C THR A 237 -15.29 20.36 -11.79
N HIS A 238 -14.89 19.17 -11.34
CA HIS A 238 -14.60 18.03 -12.19
C HIS A 238 -15.55 16.84 -11.98
N LEU A 239 -16.19 16.71 -10.81
CA LEU A 239 -17.25 15.72 -10.61
C LEU A 239 -18.52 16.09 -11.38
N LYS A 240 -19.22 15.07 -11.87
CA LYS A 240 -20.59 15.19 -12.36
C LYS A 240 -21.54 15.56 -11.24
N LYS A 241 -22.71 16.09 -11.59
CA LYS A 241 -23.82 16.17 -10.62
C LYS A 241 -24.16 14.76 -10.12
N GLY A 242 -24.07 14.55 -8.80
CA GLY A 242 -24.24 13.26 -8.15
C GLY A 242 -23.02 12.36 -8.17
N GLY A 243 -21.88 12.83 -8.69
CA GLY A 243 -20.59 12.19 -8.52
C GLY A 243 -20.15 12.19 -7.06
N LYS A 244 -19.26 11.29 -6.69
CA LYS A 244 -18.87 11.03 -5.30
C LYS A 244 -17.38 11.26 -5.07
N LEU A 245 -17.07 11.81 -3.90
CA LEU A 245 -15.73 12.01 -3.39
C LEU A 245 -15.52 11.09 -2.18
N TYR A 246 -14.44 10.32 -2.19
CA TYR A 246 -14.09 9.39 -1.13
C TYR A 246 -12.69 9.68 -0.59
N PHE A 247 -12.54 9.64 0.71
CA PHE A 247 -11.28 9.84 1.40
C PHE A 247 -11.02 8.77 2.46
N GLU A 248 -9.77 8.35 2.59
CA GLU A 248 -9.23 7.88 3.86
C GLU A 248 -8.82 9.12 4.66
N ILE A 249 -9.08 9.15 5.97
CA ILE A 249 -8.85 10.34 6.80
C ILE A 249 -8.11 9.98 8.08
N ASN A 250 -7.40 10.96 8.66
CA ASN A 250 -6.96 10.86 10.04
C ASN A 250 -8.18 10.94 10.97
N GLU A 251 -8.38 9.92 11.82
CA GLU A 251 -9.50 9.85 12.76
C GLU A 251 -9.59 11.09 13.66
N ALA A 252 -8.43 11.62 14.06
CA ALA A 252 -8.36 12.81 14.91
C ALA A 252 -8.87 14.09 14.25
N LEU A 253 -9.02 14.12 12.92
CA LEU A 253 -9.45 15.30 12.14
C LEU A 253 -10.86 15.16 11.56
N GLY A 254 -11.66 14.21 12.07
CA GLY A 254 -12.99 13.92 11.52
C GLY A 254 -13.96 15.10 11.55
N LEU A 255 -13.96 15.92 12.61
CA LEU A 255 -14.82 17.10 12.71
C LEU A 255 -14.40 18.20 11.74
N GLU A 256 -13.12 18.49 11.67
CA GLU A 256 -12.55 19.47 10.75
C GLU A 256 -12.79 19.08 9.29
N MET A 257 -12.79 17.77 8.99
CA MET A 257 -13.13 17.26 7.66
C MET A 257 -14.60 17.52 7.29
N VAL A 258 -15.54 17.35 8.24
CA VAL A 258 -16.95 17.64 8.01
C VAL A 258 -17.18 19.14 7.77
N GLU A 259 -16.45 20.02 8.48
CA GLU A 259 -16.53 21.47 8.28
C GLU A 259 -15.92 21.92 6.94
N LEU A 260 -14.90 21.19 6.44
CA LEU A 260 -14.24 21.50 5.18
C LEU A 260 -15.11 21.17 3.96
N LEU A 261 -15.88 20.08 3.98
CA LEU A 261 -16.64 19.51 2.85
C LEU A 261 -18.07 20.05 2.77
#